data_6f9dd94bc1bd92f3e6d7b0c146c0e363
#
_entry.id   6f9dd94bc1bd92f3e6d7b0c146c0e363
#
_cell.length_a   1.000
_cell.length_b   1.000
_cell.length_c   1.000
_cell.angle_alpha   90.00
_cell.angle_beta   90.00
_cell.angle_gamma   90.00
#
_symmetry.space_group_name_H-M   'P 1'
#
loop_
_entity.id
_entity.type
_entity.pdbx_description
1 polymer ?
#
loop_
_entity_poly.entity_id
_entity_poly.type
_entity_poly.pdbx_seq_one_letter_code
_entity_poly.pdbx_strand_id
1 'polypeptide(L)'
;MRRLLFGNLSLKISAVLLSLFLWLFVTSRGLSEMSLEVPLEFKNVPAGYGIVTASTKAVNVTIRGQSRLMRSLQPGDVRIGVDLTDAKTGGATYYINKDDIKLPYAMSVMNIAPSSVKIDIERTIVKSVRIRPTVIGIPPEGYFIKSITVQPRTVDIRGLSSVVKKIYELRTDVIDLSGLTATTVKEVGVDGAGANVKVNLNTVKVTIVVASGKK
;
A
#
# COMPACT_ATOMS: atom_id res chain seq x y z
N MET A 1 27.68 -56.07 45.37
CA MET A 1 27.03 -55.01 44.55
C MET A 1 26.50 -53.82 45.35
N ARG A 2 26.00 -53.93 46.58
CA ARG A 2 25.47 -52.81 47.39
C ARG A 2 26.51 -51.70 47.70
N ARG A 3 27.80 -52.00 47.91
CA ARG A 3 28.84 -50.99 48.22
C ARG A 3 29.20 -50.05 47.05
N LEU A 4 28.99 -50.44 45.81
CA LEU A 4 29.19 -49.61 44.62
C LEU A 4 28.06 -48.53 44.42
N LEU A 5 26.85 -48.82 44.91
CA LEU A 5 25.73 -47.91 44.81
C LEU A 5 25.74 -46.83 45.91
N PHE A 6 26.20 -47.11 47.11
CA PHE A 6 26.14 -46.21 48.24
C PHE A 6 27.52 -45.59 48.63
N GLY A 7 28.62 -46.00 47.97
CA GLY A 7 29.91 -45.35 48.13
C GLY A 7 29.93 -43.96 47.51
N ASN A 8 30.43 -42.95 48.26
CA ASN A 8 30.57 -41.58 47.81
C ASN A 8 29.25 -40.90 47.39
N LEU A 9 28.18 -41.08 48.17
CA LEU A 9 26.85 -40.57 47.91
C LEU A 9 26.86 -39.07 47.68
N SER A 10 27.67 -38.30 48.43
CA SER A 10 27.83 -36.84 48.28
C SER A 10 28.34 -36.44 46.89
N LEU A 11 29.33 -37.16 46.36
CA LEU A 11 29.87 -36.91 45.03
C LEU A 11 28.83 -37.21 43.92
N LYS A 12 28.04 -38.24 44.11
CA LYS A 12 26.96 -38.61 43.17
C LYS A 12 25.84 -37.58 43.15
N ILE A 13 25.43 -37.10 44.35
CA ILE A 13 24.41 -36.04 44.45
C ILE A 13 24.96 -34.73 43.82
N SER A 14 26.20 -34.37 44.09
CA SER A 14 26.83 -33.19 43.48
C SER A 14 26.91 -33.30 41.97
N ALA A 15 27.21 -34.48 41.41
CA ALA A 15 27.26 -34.69 39.99
C ALA A 15 25.86 -34.59 39.36
N VAL A 16 24.82 -35.09 40.00
CA VAL A 16 23.41 -34.99 39.51
C VAL A 16 22.96 -33.53 39.58
N LEU A 17 23.24 -32.81 40.69
CA LEU A 17 22.89 -31.42 40.81
C LEU A 17 23.63 -30.53 39.78
N LEU A 18 24.89 -30.80 39.53
CA LEU A 18 25.68 -30.10 38.52
C LEU A 18 25.13 -30.36 37.11
N SER A 19 24.78 -31.65 36.82
CA SER A 19 24.17 -32.04 35.55
C SER A 19 22.81 -31.34 35.33
N LEU A 20 21.97 -31.32 36.37
CA LEU A 20 20.70 -30.63 36.34
C LEU A 20 20.85 -29.14 36.16
N PHE A 21 21.79 -28.52 36.86
CA PHE A 21 22.11 -27.12 36.73
C PHE A 21 22.61 -26.77 35.31
N LEU A 22 23.53 -27.54 34.76
CA LEU A 22 24.02 -27.38 33.40
C LEU A 22 22.90 -27.57 32.37
N TRP A 23 22.05 -28.55 32.57
CA TRP A 23 20.90 -28.79 31.70
C TRP A 23 19.91 -27.62 31.71
N LEU A 24 19.54 -27.11 32.88
CA LEU A 24 18.72 -25.89 33.03
C LEU A 24 19.39 -24.67 32.41
N PHE A 25 20.69 -24.49 32.60
CA PHE A 25 21.43 -23.38 32.05
C PHE A 25 21.47 -23.39 30.53
N VAL A 26 21.70 -24.56 29.91
CA VAL A 26 21.71 -24.72 28.47
C VAL A 26 20.29 -24.55 27.88
N THR A 27 19.29 -25.18 28.51
CA THR A 27 17.89 -25.10 28.04
C THR A 27 17.28 -23.70 28.22
N SER A 28 17.75 -22.92 29.19
CA SER A 28 17.28 -21.57 29.47
C SER A 28 17.68 -20.55 28.38
N ARG A 29 18.66 -20.86 27.54
CA ARG A 29 19.14 -19.99 26.45
C ARG A 29 18.39 -20.25 25.14
N GLY A 30 17.09 -20.47 25.18
CA GLY A 30 16.27 -20.71 24.00
C GLY A 30 16.20 -19.49 23.08
N LEU A 31 17.16 -19.37 22.15
CA LEU A 31 17.04 -18.49 21.00
C LEU A 31 16.21 -19.21 19.93
N SER A 32 15.27 -18.50 19.36
CA SER A 32 14.43 -18.97 18.25
C SER A 32 14.65 -18.10 17.03
N GLU A 33 14.50 -18.67 15.87
CA GLU A 33 14.46 -17.97 14.59
C GLU A 33 13.07 -18.08 13.99
N MET A 34 12.62 -17.00 13.38
CA MET A 34 11.36 -16.91 12.68
C MET A 34 11.55 -16.09 11.41
N SER A 35 10.96 -16.55 10.31
CA SER A 35 10.88 -15.76 9.07
C SER A 35 9.48 -15.16 8.97
N LEU A 36 9.44 -13.86 8.71
CA LEU A 36 8.23 -13.06 8.54
C LEU A 36 8.27 -12.35 7.20
N GLU A 37 7.14 -12.31 6.51
CA GLU A 37 6.96 -11.47 5.35
C GLU A 37 6.54 -10.06 5.81
N VAL A 38 7.39 -9.08 5.52
CA VAL A 38 7.23 -7.69 5.97
C VAL A 38 7.05 -6.79 4.77
N PRO A 39 5.99 -5.96 4.73
CA PRO A 39 5.78 -5.01 3.66
C PRO A 39 6.84 -3.90 3.66
N LEU A 40 7.23 -3.46 2.46
CA LEU A 40 8.16 -2.34 2.29
C LEU A 40 7.41 -1.00 2.38
N GLU A 41 7.93 -0.10 3.22
CA GLU A 41 7.50 1.29 3.29
C GLU A 41 8.47 2.16 2.48
N PHE A 42 7.96 2.88 1.49
CA PHE A 42 8.77 3.84 0.72
C PHE A 42 8.70 5.21 1.38
N LYS A 43 9.86 5.72 1.81
CA LYS A 43 9.97 6.99 2.54
C LYS A 43 10.63 8.05 1.69
N ASN A 44 10.33 9.31 2.00
CA ASN A 44 10.98 10.49 1.42
C ASN A 44 10.91 10.52 -0.12
N VAL A 45 9.80 10.08 -0.72
CA VAL A 45 9.61 10.23 -2.16
C VAL A 45 9.72 11.72 -2.52
N PRO A 46 10.65 12.12 -3.41
CA PRO A 46 10.84 13.54 -3.72
C PRO A 46 9.56 14.20 -4.26
N ALA A 47 9.37 15.46 -3.92
CA ALA A 47 8.21 16.23 -4.41
C ALA A 47 8.17 16.25 -5.94
N GLY A 48 7.00 15.99 -6.53
CA GLY A 48 6.84 15.92 -7.97
C GLY A 48 7.23 14.58 -8.60
N TYR A 49 7.49 13.56 -7.81
CA TYR A 49 7.75 12.21 -8.27
C TYR A 49 6.72 11.23 -7.71
N GLY A 50 6.64 10.05 -8.33
CA GLY A 50 5.80 8.95 -7.88
C GLY A 50 6.39 7.60 -8.30
N ILE A 51 6.07 6.57 -7.56
CA ILE A 51 6.53 5.21 -7.82
C ILE A 51 5.61 4.60 -8.89
N VAL A 52 6.22 4.14 -9.97
CA VAL A 52 5.54 3.42 -11.06
C VAL A 52 5.39 1.95 -10.69
N THR A 53 6.50 1.31 -10.39
CA THR A 53 6.55 -0.10 -9.98
C THR A 53 7.67 -0.33 -8.97
N ALA A 54 7.50 -1.38 -8.17
CA ALA A 54 8.56 -1.96 -7.36
C ALA A 54 8.61 -3.47 -7.66
N SER A 55 9.82 -4.04 -7.75
CA SER A 55 10.01 -5.47 -8.08
C SER A 55 9.41 -6.39 -7.01
N THR A 56 9.29 -5.91 -5.78
CA THR A 56 8.56 -6.58 -4.69
C THR A 56 7.92 -5.53 -3.78
N LYS A 57 6.82 -5.91 -3.15
CA LYS A 57 6.12 -5.07 -2.15
C LYS A 57 6.41 -5.52 -0.73
N ALA A 58 6.98 -6.70 -0.57
CA ALA A 58 7.33 -7.27 0.72
C ALA A 58 8.63 -8.07 0.62
N VAL A 59 9.29 -8.26 1.74
CA VAL A 59 10.51 -9.07 1.85
C VAL A 59 10.39 -10.02 3.04
N ASN A 60 11.02 -11.20 2.91
CA ASN A 60 11.12 -12.15 3.98
C ASN A 60 12.33 -11.79 4.86
N VAL A 61 12.07 -11.54 6.14
CA VAL A 61 13.09 -11.23 7.14
C VAL A 61 13.17 -12.38 8.13
N THR A 62 14.35 -12.97 8.27
CA THR A 62 14.63 -13.95 9.30
C THR A 62 15.17 -13.22 10.53
N ILE A 63 14.41 -13.32 11.62
CA ILE A 63 14.69 -12.65 12.89
C ILE A 63 15.07 -13.71 13.91
N ARG A 64 16.08 -13.41 14.74
CA ARG A 64 16.48 -14.20 15.88
C ARG A 64 16.23 -13.43 17.17
N GLY A 65 15.63 -14.07 18.14
CA GLY A 65 15.33 -13.49 19.45
C GLY A 65 15.00 -14.54 20.49
N GLN A 66 14.68 -14.09 21.70
CA GLN A 66 14.20 -15.00 22.74
C GLN A 66 12.88 -15.63 22.34
N SER A 67 12.75 -16.95 22.51
CA SER A 67 11.56 -17.72 22.09
C SER A 67 10.24 -17.17 22.65
N ARG A 68 10.27 -16.58 23.84
CA ARG A 68 9.09 -15.97 24.47
C ARG A 68 8.61 -14.74 23.72
N LEU A 69 9.54 -13.87 23.28
CA LEU A 69 9.24 -12.65 22.54
C LEU A 69 8.84 -12.95 21.08
N MET A 70 9.46 -13.98 20.51
CA MET A 70 9.16 -14.39 19.13
C MET A 70 7.70 -14.87 18.94
N ARG A 71 7.09 -15.45 19.98
CA ARG A 71 5.68 -15.93 19.92
C ARG A 71 4.65 -14.79 19.83
N SER A 72 4.99 -13.61 20.31
CA SER A 72 4.11 -12.43 20.29
C SER A 72 4.40 -11.49 19.12
N LEU A 73 5.45 -11.76 18.33
CA LEU A 73 5.86 -10.90 17.22
C LEU A 73 4.85 -10.99 16.07
N GLN A 74 4.35 -9.84 15.65
CA GLN A 74 3.45 -9.70 14.50
C GLN A 74 4.17 -9.00 13.34
N PRO A 75 3.77 -9.23 12.08
CA PRO A 75 4.35 -8.54 10.92
C PRO A 75 4.31 -7.01 11.02
N GLY A 76 3.30 -6.46 11.71
CA GLY A 76 3.16 -5.01 11.96
C GLY A 76 4.17 -4.41 12.94
N ASP A 77 4.83 -5.24 13.77
CA ASP A 77 5.85 -4.80 14.72
C ASP A 77 7.20 -4.59 14.04
N VAL A 78 7.38 -5.12 12.82
CA VAL A 78 8.59 -5.01 12.01
C VAL A 78 8.32 -4.04 10.87
N ARG A 79 9.14 -2.99 10.74
CA ARG A 79 9.00 -1.99 9.68
C ARG A 79 10.29 -1.88 8.90
N ILE A 80 10.16 -1.87 7.58
CA ILE A 80 11.27 -1.74 6.66
C ILE A 80 11.04 -0.49 5.82
N GLY A 81 11.91 0.50 5.98
CA GLY A 81 11.84 1.75 5.23
C GLY A 81 12.91 1.83 4.16
N VAL A 82 12.49 1.94 2.90
CA VAL A 82 13.40 2.27 1.80
C VAL A 82 13.38 3.78 1.60
N ASP A 83 14.53 4.43 1.82
CA ASP A 83 14.65 5.88 1.63
C ASP A 83 14.86 6.21 0.15
N LEU A 84 14.01 7.10 -0.36
CA LEU A 84 14.00 7.55 -1.75
C LEU A 84 14.40 9.02 -1.91
N THR A 85 15.06 9.63 -0.90
CA THR A 85 15.44 11.06 -0.91
C THR A 85 16.21 11.44 -2.18
N ASP A 86 17.16 10.60 -2.61
CA ASP A 86 18.00 10.86 -3.79
C ASP A 86 17.49 10.19 -5.06
N ALA A 87 16.23 9.76 -5.07
CA ALA A 87 15.65 9.05 -6.19
C ALA A 87 15.52 9.94 -7.42
N LYS A 88 15.95 9.41 -8.57
CA LYS A 88 15.87 10.07 -9.88
C LYS A 88 14.90 9.31 -10.79
N THR A 89 14.42 9.99 -11.84
CA THR A 89 13.56 9.37 -12.85
C THR A 89 14.21 8.13 -13.46
N GLY A 90 13.46 7.05 -13.54
CA GLY A 90 13.88 5.76 -14.09
C GLY A 90 14.03 4.68 -13.03
N GLY A 91 14.44 3.50 -13.47
CA GLY A 91 14.62 2.35 -12.59
C GLY A 91 15.97 2.39 -11.86
N ALA A 92 15.92 2.32 -10.53
CA ALA A 92 17.11 2.20 -9.67
C ALA A 92 16.96 1.02 -8.73
N THR A 93 18.10 0.43 -8.34
CA THR A 93 18.13 -0.66 -7.35
C THR A 93 18.53 -0.10 -6.00
N TYR A 94 17.68 -0.36 -5.00
CA TYR A 94 17.89 0.01 -3.62
C TYR A 94 18.20 -1.22 -2.80
N TYR A 95 19.25 -1.16 -1.99
CA TYR A 95 19.64 -2.25 -1.10
C TYR A 95 18.97 -2.06 0.25
N ILE A 96 18.55 -3.16 0.84
CA ILE A 96 17.91 -3.18 2.15
C ILE A 96 18.95 -3.68 3.14
N ASN A 97 19.41 -2.78 4.01
CA ASN A 97 20.35 -3.10 5.06
C ASN A 97 19.63 -3.50 6.35
N LYS A 98 20.33 -4.17 7.24
CA LYS A 98 19.78 -4.55 8.55
C LYS A 98 19.36 -3.34 9.38
N ASP A 99 20.04 -2.21 9.21
CA ASP A 99 19.76 -0.95 9.91
C ASP A 99 18.49 -0.25 9.45
N ASP A 100 18.00 -0.58 8.23
CA ASP A 100 16.74 -0.07 7.69
C ASP A 100 15.52 -0.75 8.32
N ILE A 101 15.75 -1.82 9.11
CA ILE A 101 14.71 -2.63 9.72
C ILE A 101 14.54 -2.24 11.18
N LYS A 102 13.39 -1.70 11.52
CA LYS A 102 13.04 -1.42 12.92
C LYS A 102 12.43 -2.66 13.55
N LEU A 103 13.12 -3.15 14.58
CA LEU A 103 12.72 -4.33 15.38
C LEU A 103 12.41 -3.93 16.82
N PRO A 104 11.55 -4.71 17.50
CA PRO A 104 11.42 -4.65 18.95
C PRO A 104 12.74 -4.99 19.68
N TYR A 105 12.81 -4.61 20.94
CA TYR A 105 14.00 -4.85 21.80
C TYR A 105 14.39 -6.34 21.88
N ALA A 106 15.68 -6.60 21.97
CA ALA A 106 16.30 -7.93 22.11
C ALA A 106 16.06 -8.89 20.91
N MET A 107 15.86 -8.35 19.73
CA MET A 107 15.77 -9.10 18.47
C MET A 107 16.85 -8.64 17.49
N SER A 108 17.27 -9.52 16.59
CA SER A 108 18.28 -9.22 15.57
C SER A 108 17.88 -9.81 14.22
N VAL A 109 18.20 -9.08 13.14
CA VAL A 109 18.02 -9.56 11.76
C VAL A 109 19.17 -10.50 11.41
N MET A 110 18.82 -11.71 11.00
CA MET A 110 19.76 -12.71 10.49
C MET A 110 19.89 -12.62 8.99
N ASN A 111 18.76 -12.66 8.29
CA ASN A 111 18.72 -12.69 6.83
C ASN A 111 17.57 -11.83 6.29
N ILE A 112 17.74 -11.30 5.07
CA ILE A 112 16.76 -10.52 4.31
C ILE A 112 16.71 -11.08 2.90
N ALA A 113 15.53 -11.45 2.41
CA ALA A 113 15.37 -12.01 1.07
C ALA A 113 14.09 -11.47 0.39
N PRO A 114 14.20 -10.75 -0.73
CA PRO A 114 15.44 -10.28 -1.36
C PRO A 114 16.09 -9.12 -0.59
N SER A 115 17.43 -8.99 -0.70
CA SER A 115 18.21 -7.91 -0.07
C SER A 115 18.24 -6.63 -0.89
N SER A 116 17.58 -6.61 -2.05
CA SER A 116 17.45 -5.41 -2.88
C SER A 116 16.10 -5.38 -3.58
N VAL A 117 15.63 -4.17 -3.83
CA VAL A 117 14.40 -3.89 -4.57
C VAL A 117 14.69 -2.94 -5.72
N LYS A 118 14.23 -3.30 -6.92
CA LYS A 118 14.27 -2.40 -8.07
C LYS A 118 13.00 -1.56 -8.06
N ILE A 119 13.15 -0.24 -8.03
CA ILE A 119 12.05 0.71 -7.98
C ILE A 119 12.15 1.59 -9.23
N ASP A 120 11.04 1.73 -9.94
CA ASP A 120 10.92 2.64 -11.06
C ASP A 120 10.13 3.87 -10.64
N ILE A 121 10.71 5.05 -10.85
CA ILE A 121 10.20 6.34 -10.40
C ILE A 121 10.02 7.25 -11.60
N GLU A 122 8.88 7.92 -11.67
CA GLU A 122 8.54 8.86 -12.72
C GLU A 122 8.07 10.20 -12.13
N ARG A 123 8.20 11.26 -12.92
CA ARG A 123 7.65 12.57 -12.56
C ARG A 123 6.13 12.53 -12.56
N THR A 124 5.55 13.18 -11.59
CA THR A 124 4.12 13.50 -11.59
C THR A 124 3.89 14.82 -12.32
N ILE A 125 2.84 14.87 -13.12
CA ILE A 125 2.42 16.06 -13.84
C ILE A 125 0.96 16.40 -13.49
N VAL A 126 0.62 17.68 -13.74
CA VAL A 126 -0.77 18.14 -13.70
C VAL A 126 -1.20 18.41 -15.15
N LYS A 127 -2.40 17.96 -15.50
CA LYS A 127 -3.00 18.18 -16.81
C LYS A 127 -4.47 18.54 -16.65
N SER A 128 -4.90 19.58 -17.34
CA SER A 128 -6.32 19.93 -17.43
C SER A 128 -6.98 19.08 -18.50
N VAL A 129 -8.03 18.37 -18.15
CA VAL A 129 -8.79 17.46 -19.03
C VAL A 129 -10.25 17.87 -19.07
N ARG A 130 -10.93 17.59 -20.20
CA ARG A 130 -12.35 17.89 -20.37
C ARG A 130 -13.20 16.86 -19.61
N ILE A 131 -14.34 17.32 -19.11
CA ILE A 131 -15.35 16.46 -18.51
C ILE A 131 -16.46 16.22 -19.55
N ARG A 132 -16.78 14.95 -19.75
CA ARG A 132 -17.84 14.50 -20.66
C ARG A 132 -18.96 13.85 -19.84
N PRO A 133 -20.18 14.38 -19.90
CA PRO A 133 -21.30 13.77 -19.19
C PRO A 133 -21.67 12.42 -19.83
N THR A 134 -21.91 11.41 -19.01
CA THR A 134 -22.43 10.10 -19.44
C THR A 134 -23.93 10.10 -19.22
N VAL A 135 -24.71 9.95 -20.30
CA VAL A 135 -26.16 9.97 -20.24
C VAL A 135 -26.75 8.67 -20.77
N ILE A 136 -27.87 8.24 -20.19
CA ILE A 136 -28.66 7.09 -20.63
C ILE A 136 -30.14 7.48 -20.69
N GLY A 137 -30.91 6.68 -21.38
CA GLY A 137 -32.38 6.90 -21.55
C GLY A 137 -32.74 7.96 -22.58
N ILE A 138 -34.04 8.07 -22.81
CA ILE A 138 -34.65 9.02 -23.76
C ILE A 138 -35.73 9.79 -23.00
N PRO A 139 -35.81 11.13 -23.17
CA PRO A 139 -36.90 11.91 -22.58
C PRO A 139 -38.28 11.40 -22.97
N PRO A 140 -39.34 11.65 -22.18
CA PRO A 140 -40.72 11.30 -22.53
C PRO A 140 -41.18 11.93 -23.85
N GLU A 141 -42.21 11.33 -24.46
CA GLU A 141 -42.79 11.88 -25.68
C GLU A 141 -43.17 13.35 -25.54
N GLY A 142 -42.89 14.14 -26.58
CA GLY A 142 -43.10 15.58 -26.57
C GLY A 142 -41.96 16.40 -25.94
N TYR A 143 -40.92 15.78 -25.47
CA TYR A 143 -39.75 16.45 -24.90
C TYR A 143 -38.45 16.03 -25.59
N PHE A 144 -37.52 16.97 -25.74
CA PHE A 144 -36.18 16.69 -26.29
C PHE A 144 -35.09 17.46 -25.56
N ILE A 145 -33.89 16.91 -25.56
CA ILE A 145 -32.72 17.56 -24.96
C ILE A 145 -32.19 18.60 -25.95
N LYS A 146 -32.23 19.88 -25.53
CA LYS A 146 -31.69 20.98 -26.31
C LYS A 146 -30.18 21.11 -26.14
N SER A 147 -29.68 20.94 -24.89
CA SER A 147 -28.25 20.98 -24.60
C SER A 147 -27.96 20.33 -23.25
N ILE A 148 -26.75 19.82 -23.13
CA ILE A 148 -26.17 19.33 -21.86
C ILE A 148 -24.88 20.10 -21.66
N THR A 149 -24.75 20.78 -20.52
CA THR A 149 -23.56 21.55 -20.17
C THR A 149 -23.02 21.10 -18.82
N VAL A 150 -21.71 21.02 -18.73
CA VAL A 150 -21.00 20.63 -17.49
C VAL A 150 -20.24 21.85 -16.96
N GLN A 151 -20.29 22.07 -15.67
CA GLN A 151 -19.60 23.16 -14.99
C GLN A 151 -18.88 22.65 -13.73
N PRO A 152 -17.54 22.78 -13.66
CA PRO A 152 -16.64 23.31 -14.70
C PRO A 152 -16.51 22.36 -15.90
N ARG A 153 -16.10 22.88 -17.07
CA ARG A 153 -15.91 22.09 -18.29
C ARG A 153 -14.63 21.24 -18.28
N THR A 154 -13.67 21.66 -17.46
CA THR A 154 -12.37 21.00 -17.33
C THR A 154 -12.06 20.81 -15.87
N VAL A 155 -11.22 19.83 -15.58
CA VAL A 155 -10.71 19.50 -14.25
C VAL A 155 -9.22 19.18 -14.35
N ASP A 156 -8.49 19.59 -13.33
CA ASP A 156 -7.06 19.24 -13.24
C ASP A 156 -6.90 17.86 -12.60
N ILE A 157 -6.14 17.03 -13.30
CA ILE A 157 -5.73 15.72 -12.84
C ILE A 157 -4.23 15.72 -12.55
N ARG A 158 -3.82 15.05 -11.49
CA ARG A 158 -2.42 14.88 -11.10
C ARG A 158 -2.10 13.40 -10.97
N GLY A 159 -0.99 12.99 -11.53
CA GLY A 159 -0.50 11.61 -11.44
C GLY A 159 0.79 11.43 -12.23
N LEU A 160 1.19 10.17 -12.38
CA LEU A 160 2.38 9.81 -13.17
C LEU A 160 2.25 10.29 -14.61
N SER A 161 3.33 10.84 -15.17
CA SER A 161 3.36 11.41 -16.52
C SER A 161 2.90 10.39 -17.57
N SER A 162 3.33 9.13 -17.45
CA SER A 162 2.96 8.04 -18.36
C SER A 162 1.46 7.73 -18.37
N VAL A 163 0.78 7.94 -17.23
CA VAL A 163 -0.66 7.72 -17.07
C VAL A 163 -1.43 8.95 -17.52
N VAL A 164 -1.11 10.12 -16.95
CA VAL A 164 -1.84 11.38 -17.16
C VAL A 164 -1.81 11.82 -18.62
N LYS A 165 -0.69 11.61 -19.34
CA LYS A 165 -0.60 11.94 -20.77
C LYS A 165 -1.62 11.20 -21.63
N LYS A 166 -2.01 10.00 -21.26
CA LYS A 166 -2.97 9.15 -21.99
C LYS A 166 -4.43 9.50 -21.71
N ILE A 167 -4.69 10.31 -20.68
CA ILE A 167 -6.06 10.71 -20.32
C ILE A 167 -6.37 12.01 -21.05
N TYR A 168 -7.40 12.01 -21.88
CA TYR A 168 -7.86 13.15 -22.66
C TYR A 168 -9.17 13.72 -22.16
N GLU A 169 -10.03 12.87 -21.58
CA GLU A 169 -11.31 13.24 -21.01
C GLU A 169 -11.62 12.39 -19.77
N LEU A 170 -12.40 12.92 -18.86
CA LEU A 170 -13.03 12.18 -17.78
C LEU A 170 -14.53 12.11 -18.00
N ARG A 171 -15.14 11.04 -17.53
CA ARG A 171 -16.59 10.86 -17.60
C ARG A 171 -17.24 11.16 -16.27
N THR A 172 -18.50 11.59 -16.31
CA THR A 172 -19.30 11.67 -15.10
C THR A 172 -19.96 10.32 -14.79
N ASP A 173 -20.47 10.19 -13.59
CA ASP A 173 -21.46 9.17 -13.28
C ASP A 173 -22.63 9.26 -14.26
N VAL A 174 -23.33 8.14 -14.38
CA VAL A 174 -24.42 8.00 -15.35
C VAL A 174 -25.62 8.86 -14.94
N ILE A 175 -26.13 9.64 -15.87
CA ILE A 175 -27.30 10.49 -15.71
C ILE A 175 -28.45 9.91 -16.54
N ASP A 176 -29.54 9.51 -15.87
CA ASP A 176 -30.75 9.04 -16.57
C ASP A 176 -31.60 10.23 -17.01
N LEU A 177 -31.95 10.22 -18.30
CA LEU A 177 -32.80 11.21 -18.96
C LEU A 177 -34.27 10.79 -19.05
N SER A 178 -34.64 9.54 -18.74
CA SER A 178 -35.93 8.93 -19.04
C SER A 178 -37.14 9.61 -18.37
N GLY A 179 -36.94 10.40 -17.32
CA GLY A 179 -38.02 11.10 -16.61
C GLY A 179 -37.98 12.61 -16.72
N LEU A 180 -37.12 13.17 -17.59
CA LEU A 180 -36.87 14.59 -17.60
C LEU A 180 -37.87 15.32 -18.53
N THR A 181 -38.77 16.10 -17.92
CA THR A 181 -39.75 16.96 -18.61
C THR A 181 -39.42 18.45 -18.50
N ALA A 182 -38.46 18.82 -17.66
CA ALA A 182 -38.05 20.19 -17.44
C ALA A 182 -36.52 20.31 -17.34
N THR A 183 -36.00 21.51 -17.58
CA THR A 183 -34.59 21.83 -17.40
C THR A 183 -34.17 21.52 -15.96
N THR A 184 -33.14 20.69 -15.82
CA THR A 184 -32.68 20.18 -14.51
C THR A 184 -31.20 20.39 -14.35
N VAL A 185 -30.77 20.73 -13.15
CA VAL A 185 -29.35 20.78 -12.74
C VAL A 185 -29.12 19.63 -11.78
N LYS A 186 -28.19 18.74 -12.14
CA LYS A 186 -27.77 17.62 -11.28
C LYS A 186 -26.30 17.79 -10.89
N GLU A 187 -25.99 17.52 -9.64
CA GLU A 187 -24.62 17.36 -9.18
C GLU A 187 -24.26 15.89 -9.26
N VAL A 188 -23.20 15.59 -10.01
CA VAL A 188 -22.78 14.20 -10.31
C VAL A 188 -21.30 14.03 -10.07
N GLY A 189 -20.91 12.84 -9.68
CA GLY A 189 -19.51 12.46 -9.50
C GLY A 189 -18.76 12.46 -10.83
N VAL A 190 -17.46 12.69 -10.74
CA VAL A 190 -16.54 12.50 -11.87
C VAL A 190 -15.86 11.15 -11.67
N ASP A 191 -15.98 10.27 -12.65
CA ASP A 191 -15.33 8.97 -12.62
C ASP A 191 -13.81 9.16 -12.59
N GLY A 192 -13.20 8.64 -11.52
CA GLY A 192 -11.77 8.76 -11.32
C GLY A 192 -11.00 7.98 -12.37
N ALA A 193 -10.00 8.59 -12.96
CA ALA A 193 -9.14 8.02 -13.99
C ALA A 193 -8.25 6.85 -13.51
N GLY A 194 -8.67 6.12 -12.47
CA GLY A 194 -7.96 5.01 -11.86
C GLY A 194 -7.19 5.36 -10.58
N ALA A 195 -6.72 4.33 -9.87
CA ALA A 195 -6.17 4.42 -8.51
C ALA A 195 -4.94 5.34 -8.36
N ASN A 196 -4.23 5.66 -9.46
CA ASN A 196 -2.98 6.41 -9.43
C ASN A 196 -3.12 7.86 -9.95
N VAL A 197 -4.35 8.34 -10.13
CA VAL A 197 -4.64 9.70 -10.59
C VAL A 197 -5.49 10.42 -9.56
N LYS A 198 -5.01 11.55 -9.07
CA LYS A 198 -5.77 12.43 -8.19
C LYS A 198 -6.50 13.46 -9.04
N VAL A 199 -7.82 13.56 -8.84
CA VAL A 199 -8.69 14.56 -9.49
C VAL A 199 -8.93 15.69 -8.48
N ASN A 200 -8.84 16.91 -8.94
CA ASN A 200 -8.98 18.10 -8.06
C ASN A 200 -10.43 18.34 -7.60
N LEU A 201 -11.42 17.84 -8.36
CA LEU A 201 -12.85 17.97 -8.06
C LEU A 201 -13.51 16.60 -8.14
N ASN A 202 -14.27 16.23 -7.10
CA ASN A 202 -14.99 14.96 -7.05
C ASN A 202 -16.38 15.04 -7.68
N THR A 203 -17.00 16.23 -7.73
CA THR A 203 -18.35 16.44 -8.26
C THR A 203 -18.40 17.65 -9.20
N VAL A 204 -19.30 17.59 -10.14
CA VAL A 204 -19.56 18.66 -11.12
C VAL A 204 -21.06 18.88 -11.31
N LYS A 205 -21.44 20.09 -11.66
CA LYS A 205 -22.82 20.44 -11.99
C LYS A 205 -23.08 20.19 -13.47
N VAL A 206 -24.07 19.37 -13.76
CA VAL A 206 -24.54 19.09 -15.12
C VAL A 206 -25.91 19.73 -15.30
N THR A 207 -26.01 20.70 -16.19
CA THR A 207 -27.26 21.35 -16.57
C THR A 207 -27.80 20.69 -17.85
N ILE A 208 -28.97 20.13 -17.74
CA ILE A 208 -29.68 19.47 -18.85
C ILE A 208 -30.85 20.37 -19.22
N VAL A 209 -30.78 20.98 -20.40
CA VAL A 209 -31.85 21.84 -20.92
C VAL A 209 -32.83 20.99 -21.74
N VAL A 210 -34.03 20.91 -21.23
CA VAL A 210 -35.15 20.18 -21.88
C VAL A 210 -36.05 21.20 -22.53
N ALA A 211 -36.50 20.92 -23.76
CA ALA A 211 -37.49 21.69 -24.48
C ALA A 211 -38.69 20.82 -24.86
N SER A 212 -39.89 21.40 -24.84
CA SER A 212 -41.09 20.73 -25.36
C SER A 212 -41.16 20.93 -26.86
N GLY A 213 -41.27 19.83 -27.60
CA GLY A 213 -41.62 19.87 -29.02
C GLY A 213 -43.12 19.99 -29.15
N LYS A 214 -43.63 21.18 -29.48
CA LYS A 214 -44.99 21.26 -30.03
C LYS A 214 -44.99 20.56 -31.39
N LYS A 215 -45.82 19.51 -31.52
CA LYS A 215 -46.22 18.97 -32.81
C LYS A 215 -47.06 19.98 -33.53
#